data_4b1f5714beef8a21d98e0291b8ee4c41
#
_entry.id   4b1f5714beef8a21d98e0291b8ee4c41
#
_cell.length_a   1.000
_cell.length_b   1.000
_cell.length_c   1.000
_cell.angle_alpha   90.00
_cell.angle_beta   90.00
_cell.angle_gamma   90.00
#
_symmetry.space_group_name_H-M   'P 1'
#
loop_
_entity.id
_entity.type
_entity.pdbx_description
1 polymer ?
#
loop_
_entity_poly.entity_id
_entity_poly.type
_entity_poly.pdbx_seq_one_letter_code
_entity_poly.pdbx_strand_id
1 'polypeptide(L)'
;MDIARVKHFILKYKLYHIPFWLGYHLVWLTINIGSLSEVVDYFRYSDSSPKFYFYVIFQLIGVYFNLYYLIPKLLHVGRYFSYVMAVLGVILVCNAFITSGYFFATLTSGKTLFELFGVYPNQVSKIYFVWALPSTVASMTLAMSIKLGKNWLEAEKRRHRLEKENLETELKYLKSQINPHFLFNTINSIFALIPKNPDRASASLANFSDMLRYQLYECNDEKIVLDKELHFIENFIDLEKLRLDPAHTDMQFEIQDHTTHKKTIAPFILIPFIENAFKHVSKGKGQQNFIQMELEADDNSLQLGIKNSKGLNGQASKELSESSGIGLKNVSRRLNLLYPESHSLSIRDESDRFSVLLKLEWQKN
;
A
#
# COMPACT_ATOMS: atom_id res chain seq x y z
N MET A 1 9.29 37.81 2.20
CA MET A 1 9.56 36.76 1.19
C MET A 1 9.17 35.43 1.79
N ASP A 2 8.27 34.69 1.17
CA ASP A 2 7.68 33.48 1.74
C ASP A 2 8.74 32.36 1.83
N ILE A 3 9.09 31.95 3.03
CA ILE A 3 10.11 30.93 3.31
C ILE A 3 9.78 29.62 2.58
N ALA A 4 8.49 29.29 2.43
CA ALA A 4 8.04 28.10 1.73
C ALA A 4 8.37 28.16 0.21
N ARG A 5 8.23 29.32 -0.43
CA ARG A 5 8.61 29.53 -1.84
C ARG A 5 10.10 29.42 -2.08
N VAL A 6 10.91 30.01 -1.16
CA VAL A 6 12.39 29.92 -1.22
C VAL A 6 12.84 28.47 -1.06
N LYS A 7 12.29 27.74 -0.09
CA LYS A 7 12.57 26.32 0.13
C LYS A 7 12.19 25.49 -1.12
N HIS A 8 11.02 25.74 -1.68
CA HIS A 8 10.57 25.03 -2.90
C HIS A 8 11.52 25.30 -4.09
N PHE A 9 11.93 26.56 -4.29
CA PHE A 9 12.86 26.96 -5.34
C PHE A 9 14.22 26.26 -5.19
N ILE A 10 14.81 26.29 -3.97
CA ILE A 10 16.09 25.64 -3.67
C ILE A 10 16.01 24.12 -3.94
N LEU A 11 14.92 23.47 -3.53
CA LEU A 11 14.74 22.03 -3.74
C LEU A 11 14.49 21.68 -5.21
N LYS A 12 13.68 22.48 -5.91
CA LYS A 12 13.35 22.27 -7.34
C LYS A 12 14.60 22.34 -8.23
N TYR A 13 15.45 23.34 -8.01
CA TYR A 13 16.66 23.54 -8.79
C TYR A 13 17.92 22.90 -8.17
N LYS A 14 17.73 22.12 -7.09
CA LYS A 14 18.82 21.42 -6.38
C LYS A 14 19.98 22.34 -5.98
N LEU A 15 19.70 23.61 -5.67
CA LEU A 15 20.70 24.61 -5.34
C LEU A 15 21.50 24.30 -4.09
N TYR A 16 21.04 23.36 -3.25
CA TYR A 16 21.77 22.85 -2.08
C TYR A 16 23.09 22.13 -2.42
N HIS A 17 23.29 21.78 -3.70
CA HIS A 17 24.59 21.26 -4.14
C HIS A 17 25.68 22.33 -4.19
N ILE A 18 25.33 23.59 -4.40
CA ILE A 18 26.31 24.70 -4.46
C ILE A 18 27.01 24.89 -3.10
N PRO A 19 26.30 25.13 -1.98
CA PRO A 19 26.96 25.27 -0.68
C PRO A 19 27.67 23.98 -0.23
N PHE A 20 27.21 22.81 -0.64
CA PHE A 20 27.91 21.56 -0.38
C PHE A 20 29.30 21.55 -1.02
N TRP A 21 29.39 21.83 -2.31
CA TRP A 21 30.66 21.84 -3.02
C TRP A 21 31.59 22.95 -2.56
N LEU A 22 31.06 24.13 -2.32
CA LEU A 22 31.84 25.22 -1.73
C LEU A 22 32.43 24.81 -0.37
N GLY A 23 31.61 24.25 0.50
CA GLY A 23 32.07 23.78 1.82
C GLY A 23 33.09 22.65 1.70
N TYR A 24 32.84 21.63 0.83
CA TYR A 24 33.78 20.53 0.60
C TYR A 24 35.16 21.03 0.15
N HIS A 25 35.23 21.88 -0.88
CA HIS A 25 36.50 22.39 -1.39
C HIS A 25 37.18 23.35 -0.44
N LEU A 26 36.39 24.14 0.32
CA LEU A 26 36.95 25.04 1.34
C LEU A 26 37.62 24.23 2.46
N VAL A 27 36.98 23.19 2.96
CA VAL A 27 37.55 22.31 3.99
C VAL A 27 38.81 21.61 3.44
N TRP A 28 38.75 21.06 2.22
CA TRP A 28 39.89 20.40 1.61
C TRP A 28 41.08 21.33 1.43
N LEU A 29 40.85 22.58 0.98
CA LEU A 29 41.90 23.58 0.83
C LEU A 29 42.48 23.99 2.18
N THR A 30 41.64 24.23 3.20
CA THR A 30 42.09 24.60 4.53
C THR A 30 42.98 23.53 5.15
N ILE A 31 42.63 22.24 4.95
CA ILE A 31 43.48 21.11 5.41
C ILE A 31 44.84 21.09 4.70
N ASN A 32 44.92 21.43 3.40
CA ASN A 32 46.15 21.36 2.62
C ASN A 32 47.00 22.63 2.76
N ILE A 33 46.39 23.80 2.98
CA ILE A 33 47.11 25.10 3.06
C ILE A 33 47.45 25.45 4.50
N GLY A 34 46.57 25.08 5.45
CA GLY A 34 46.81 25.29 6.88
C GLY A 34 45.75 26.16 7.57
N SER A 35 45.37 27.27 6.97
CA SER A 35 44.37 28.18 7.57
C SER A 35 43.45 28.80 6.54
N LEU A 36 42.25 29.28 7.01
CA LEU A 36 41.26 29.90 6.14
C LEU A 36 41.74 31.24 5.56
N SER A 37 42.53 32.00 6.30
CA SER A 37 43.15 33.24 5.80
C SER A 37 44.12 32.99 4.67
N GLU A 38 44.96 31.97 4.80
CA GLU A 38 45.90 31.56 3.76
C GLU A 38 45.20 31.03 2.49
N VAL A 39 44.02 30.44 2.60
CA VAL A 39 43.21 30.06 1.43
C VAL A 39 42.80 31.29 0.62
N VAL A 40 42.42 32.39 1.26
CA VAL A 40 42.06 33.66 0.60
C VAL A 40 43.28 34.21 -0.13
N ASP A 41 44.43 34.26 0.55
CA ASP A 41 45.69 34.73 -0.04
C ASP A 41 46.19 33.84 -1.17
N TYR A 42 45.98 32.53 -1.07
CA TYR A 42 46.24 31.57 -2.12
C TYR A 42 45.54 31.90 -3.44
N PHE A 43 44.24 32.24 -3.40
CA PHE A 43 43.50 32.62 -4.60
C PHE A 43 43.86 34.01 -5.13
N ARG A 44 44.30 34.91 -4.25
CA ARG A 44 44.60 36.30 -4.62
C ARG A 44 46.04 36.47 -5.20
N TYR A 45 46.97 35.69 -4.67
CA TYR A 45 48.40 35.95 -4.93
C TYR A 45 49.19 34.75 -5.49
N SER A 46 48.63 33.55 -5.46
CA SER A 46 49.40 32.37 -5.88
C SER A 46 49.20 32.04 -7.36
N ASP A 47 50.29 32.02 -8.10
CA ASP A 47 50.36 31.54 -9.48
C ASP A 47 49.97 30.08 -9.66
N SER A 48 49.92 29.32 -8.56
CA SER A 48 49.53 27.91 -8.57
C SER A 48 47.99 27.70 -8.44
N SER A 49 47.22 28.77 -8.23
CA SER A 49 45.75 28.71 -8.03
C SER A 49 44.97 28.16 -9.23
N PRO A 50 45.38 28.31 -10.51
CA PRO A 50 44.59 27.82 -11.67
C PRO A 50 44.36 26.30 -11.66
N LYS A 51 45.24 25.49 -11.07
CA LYS A 51 45.02 24.03 -10.95
C LYS A 51 43.76 23.67 -10.18
N PHE A 52 43.36 24.55 -9.23
CA PHE A 52 42.22 24.32 -8.38
C PHE A 52 40.88 24.23 -9.17
N TYR A 53 40.72 25.02 -10.22
CA TYR A 53 39.54 24.95 -11.10
C TYR A 53 39.39 23.58 -11.76
N PHE A 54 40.47 22.89 -12.06
CA PHE A 54 40.45 21.54 -12.59
C PHE A 54 39.97 20.53 -11.54
N TYR A 55 40.33 20.67 -10.26
CA TYR A 55 39.80 19.86 -9.19
C TYR A 55 38.26 20.05 -9.10
N VAL A 56 37.80 21.29 -9.03
CA VAL A 56 36.35 21.58 -8.90
C VAL A 56 35.59 20.99 -10.09
N ILE A 57 35.99 21.30 -11.31
CA ILE A 57 35.27 20.92 -12.53
C ILE A 57 35.25 19.40 -12.70
N PHE A 58 36.39 18.74 -12.66
CA PHE A 58 36.46 17.31 -12.98
C PHE A 58 35.97 16.43 -11.84
N GLN A 59 36.09 16.83 -10.58
CA GLN A 59 35.40 16.14 -9.48
C GLN A 59 33.88 16.28 -9.55
N LEU A 60 33.35 17.44 -9.86
CA LEU A 60 31.93 17.63 -10.12
C LEU A 60 31.41 16.71 -11.24
N ILE A 61 32.09 16.73 -12.40
CA ILE A 61 31.74 15.91 -13.55
C ILE A 61 31.72 14.43 -13.15
N GLY A 62 32.81 13.95 -12.52
CA GLY A 62 32.96 12.55 -12.12
C GLY A 62 31.92 12.11 -11.13
N VAL A 63 31.65 12.92 -10.09
CA VAL A 63 30.63 12.63 -9.07
C VAL A 63 29.24 12.59 -9.67
N TYR A 64 28.84 13.60 -10.47
CA TYR A 64 27.50 13.62 -11.06
C TYR A 64 27.31 12.56 -12.11
N PHE A 65 28.34 12.23 -12.90
CA PHE A 65 28.28 11.11 -13.83
C PHE A 65 28.07 9.78 -13.10
N ASN A 66 28.75 9.57 -11.97
CA ASN A 66 28.50 8.40 -11.13
C ASN A 66 27.09 8.38 -10.56
N LEU A 67 26.65 9.49 -9.92
CA LEU A 67 25.35 9.54 -9.23
C LEU A 67 24.13 9.44 -10.15
N TYR A 68 24.20 10.03 -11.35
CA TYR A 68 23.05 10.13 -12.24
C TYR A 68 23.07 9.20 -13.44
N TYR A 69 24.25 8.61 -13.76
CA TYR A 69 24.39 7.70 -14.88
C TYR A 69 24.79 6.29 -14.44
N LEU A 70 25.94 6.13 -13.76
CA LEU A 70 26.47 4.81 -13.44
C LEU A 70 25.61 4.09 -12.39
N ILE A 71 25.23 4.74 -11.30
CA ILE A 71 24.38 4.14 -10.27
C ILE A 71 23.05 3.64 -10.84
N PRO A 72 22.24 4.46 -11.58
CA PRO A 72 20.97 3.98 -12.12
C PRO A 72 21.11 2.89 -13.18
N LYS A 73 22.12 2.99 -14.06
CA LYS A 73 22.25 2.06 -15.20
C LYS A 73 23.00 0.76 -14.88
N LEU A 74 23.87 0.77 -13.89
CA LEU A 74 24.69 -0.40 -13.58
C LEU A 74 24.41 -0.94 -12.18
N LEU A 75 24.47 -0.11 -11.14
CA LEU A 75 24.31 -0.55 -9.76
C LEU A 75 22.89 -1.03 -9.46
N HIS A 76 21.86 -0.26 -9.82
CA HIS A 76 20.47 -0.62 -9.58
C HIS A 76 19.99 -1.80 -10.44
N VAL A 77 20.67 -2.07 -11.56
CA VAL A 77 20.38 -3.22 -12.45
C VAL A 77 21.14 -4.48 -12.04
N GLY A 78 21.95 -4.41 -10.94
CA GLY A 78 22.69 -5.57 -10.44
C GLY A 78 24.00 -5.87 -11.19
N ARG A 79 24.46 -4.99 -12.10
CA ARG A 79 25.71 -5.16 -12.85
C ARG A 79 26.91 -4.63 -12.05
N TYR A 80 27.15 -5.23 -10.88
CA TYR A 80 28.12 -4.73 -9.91
C TYR A 80 29.55 -4.66 -10.44
N PHE A 81 30.02 -5.69 -11.15
CA PHE A 81 31.39 -5.70 -11.72
C PHE A 81 31.57 -4.57 -12.73
N SER A 82 30.64 -4.41 -13.66
CA SER A 82 30.67 -3.33 -14.65
C SER A 82 30.62 -1.95 -13.98
N TYR A 83 29.87 -1.82 -12.89
CA TYR A 83 29.80 -0.59 -12.11
C TYR A 83 31.17 -0.24 -11.50
N VAL A 84 31.79 -1.19 -10.81
CA VAL A 84 33.14 -0.98 -10.20
C VAL A 84 34.17 -0.58 -11.24
N MET A 85 34.24 -1.30 -12.37
CA MET A 85 35.16 -0.99 -13.45
C MET A 85 34.91 0.40 -14.07
N ALA A 86 33.63 0.78 -14.24
CA ALA A 86 33.30 2.10 -14.76
C ALA A 86 33.68 3.23 -13.79
N VAL A 87 33.43 3.05 -12.47
CA VAL A 87 33.84 4.03 -11.44
C VAL A 87 35.33 4.19 -11.41
N LEU A 88 36.10 3.09 -11.44
CA LEU A 88 37.58 3.15 -11.54
C LEU A 88 38.02 3.92 -12.80
N GLY A 89 37.41 3.63 -13.94
CA GLY A 89 37.69 4.36 -15.19
C GLY A 89 37.42 5.87 -15.06
N VAL A 90 36.29 6.26 -14.45
CA VAL A 90 35.99 7.68 -14.21
C VAL A 90 36.99 8.34 -13.29
N ILE A 91 37.41 7.66 -12.21
CA ILE A 91 38.45 8.19 -11.30
C ILE A 91 39.77 8.42 -12.06
N LEU A 92 40.22 7.45 -12.86
CA LEU A 92 41.43 7.57 -13.61
C LEU A 92 41.40 8.73 -14.62
N VAL A 93 40.28 8.87 -15.33
CA VAL A 93 40.09 9.97 -16.30
C VAL A 93 40.04 11.34 -15.61
N CYS A 94 39.27 11.45 -14.52
CA CYS A 94 39.22 12.70 -13.74
C CYS A 94 40.62 13.10 -13.21
N ASN A 95 41.38 12.15 -12.70
CA ASN A 95 42.72 12.41 -12.23
C ASN A 95 43.69 12.86 -13.34
N ALA A 96 43.59 12.29 -14.55
CA ALA A 96 44.38 12.73 -15.69
C ALA A 96 44.09 14.22 -16.01
N PHE A 97 42.81 14.61 -16.05
CA PHE A 97 42.43 16.02 -16.25
C PHE A 97 42.86 16.92 -15.09
N ILE A 98 42.72 16.49 -13.84
CA ILE A 98 43.20 17.24 -12.67
C ILE A 98 44.71 17.46 -12.77
N THR A 99 45.48 16.42 -13.14
CA THR A 99 46.92 16.49 -13.33
C THR A 99 47.27 17.50 -14.44
N SER A 100 46.49 17.56 -15.54
CA SER A 100 46.73 18.56 -16.59
C SER A 100 46.56 20.00 -16.09
N GLY A 101 45.76 20.23 -15.03
CA GLY A 101 45.61 21.53 -14.38
C GLY A 101 46.91 22.07 -13.76
N TYR A 102 47.85 21.20 -13.36
CA TYR A 102 49.18 21.60 -12.89
C TYR A 102 50.03 22.12 -14.05
N PHE A 103 49.98 21.47 -15.22
CA PHE A 103 50.63 21.97 -16.42
C PHE A 103 49.99 23.27 -16.94
N PHE A 104 48.69 23.41 -16.82
CA PHE A 104 48.00 24.66 -17.14
C PHE A 104 48.48 25.83 -16.27
N ALA A 105 48.71 25.59 -14.97
CA ALA A 105 49.25 26.59 -14.07
C ALA A 105 50.70 27.00 -14.47
N THR A 106 51.52 26.06 -14.95
CA THR A 106 52.89 26.39 -15.46
C THR A 106 52.79 27.24 -16.73
N LEU A 107 51.90 26.93 -17.65
CA LEU A 107 51.68 27.71 -18.89
C LEU A 107 51.23 29.14 -18.61
N THR A 108 50.34 29.33 -17.64
CA THR A 108 49.80 30.66 -17.32
C THR A 108 50.74 31.52 -16.51
N SER A 109 51.63 30.93 -15.69
CA SER A 109 52.59 31.66 -14.85
C SER A 109 53.96 31.86 -15.50
N GLY A 110 54.26 31.09 -16.56
CA GLY A 110 55.58 31.06 -17.14
C GLY A 110 56.67 30.39 -16.28
N LYS A 111 56.27 29.75 -15.15
CA LYS A 111 57.12 29.06 -14.18
C LYS A 111 57.16 27.54 -14.45
N THR A 112 58.24 26.87 -14.05
CA THR A 112 58.37 25.43 -14.17
C THR A 112 57.51 24.69 -13.12
N LEU A 113 57.25 23.39 -13.32
CA LEU A 113 56.57 22.53 -12.33
C LEU A 113 57.32 22.49 -11.01
N PHE A 114 58.64 22.54 -11.05
CA PHE A 114 59.44 22.53 -9.83
C PHE A 114 59.32 23.86 -9.06
N GLU A 115 59.36 24.99 -9.74
CA GLU A 115 59.19 26.32 -9.10
C GLU A 115 57.80 26.50 -8.48
N LEU A 116 56.73 25.97 -9.08
CA LEU A 116 55.39 26.11 -8.57
C LEU A 116 55.03 25.08 -7.51
N PHE A 117 55.48 23.84 -7.67
CA PHE A 117 54.97 22.70 -6.91
C PHE A 117 56.04 21.82 -6.27
N GLY A 118 57.32 22.12 -6.48
CA GLY A 118 58.44 21.30 -6.00
C GLY A 118 58.52 19.90 -6.62
N VAL A 119 57.96 19.74 -7.85
CA VAL A 119 57.86 18.46 -8.53
C VAL A 119 58.62 18.51 -9.86
N TYR A 120 59.56 17.59 -10.06
CA TYR A 120 60.27 17.44 -11.34
C TYR A 120 59.37 16.77 -12.39
N PRO A 121 59.59 17.04 -13.72
CA PRO A 121 58.79 16.42 -14.79
C PRO A 121 58.77 14.89 -14.77
N ASN A 122 59.79 14.22 -14.31
CA ASN A 122 59.84 12.77 -14.13
C ASN A 122 59.09 12.26 -12.90
N GLN A 123 58.57 13.15 -12.06
CA GLN A 123 57.80 12.84 -10.84
C GLN A 123 56.31 13.19 -10.96
N VAL A 124 55.78 13.37 -12.16
CA VAL A 124 54.36 13.69 -12.39
C VAL A 124 53.42 12.64 -11.79
N SER A 125 53.85 11.39 -11.68
CA SER A 125 53.14 10.33 -10.99
C SER A 125 52.83 10.68 -9.53
N LYS A 126 53.64 11.51 -8.86
CA LYS A 126 53.38 12.00 -7.51
C LYS A 126 52.12 12.91 -7.48
N ILE A 127 51.95 13.78 -8.48
CA ILE A 127 50.77 14.63 -8.62
C ILE A 127 49.52 13.75 -8.81
N TYR A 128 49.61 12.76 -9.68
CA TYR A 128 48.53 11.87 -10.02
C TYR A 128 48.10 10.97 -8.84
N PHE A 129 49.01 10.21 -8.26
CA PHE A 129 48.71 9.18 -7.26
C PHE A 129 48.67 9.72 -5.84
N VAL A 130 49.48 10.72 -5.48
CA VAL A 130 49.57 11.21 -4.10
C VAL A 130 48.65 12.39 -3.85
N TRP A 131 48.41 13.26 -4.83
CA TRP A 131 47.63 14.48 -4.62
C TRP A 131 46.23 14.41 -5.22
N ALA A 132 46.10 14.03 -6.51
CA ALA A 132 44.81 14.04 -7.21
C ALA A 132 43.93 12.84 -6.82
N LEU A 133 44.50 11.62 -6.78
CA LEU A 133 43.74 10.40 -6.55
C LEU A 133 43.05 10.37 -5.19
N PRO A 134 43.69 10.67 -4.05
CA PRO A 134 43.00 10.66 -2.75
C PRO A 134 41.86 11.67 -2.69
N SER A 135 42.02 12.87 -3.24
CA SER A 135 40.99 13.91 -3.29
C SER A 135 39.80 13.49 -4.13
N THR A 136 40.05 12.86 -5.30
CA THR A 136 38.97 12.39 -6.19
C THR A 136 38.21 11.23 -5.57
N VAL A 137 38.89 10.27 -4.96
CA VAL A 137 38.29 9.15 -4.25
C VAL A 137 37.45 9.67 -3.06
N ALA A 138 38.00 10.61 -2.28
CA ALA A 138 37.29 11.21 -1.15
C ALA A 138 36.00 11.93 -1.57
N SER A 139 36.06 12.73 -2.65
CA SER A 139 34.88 13.43 -3.17
C SER A 139 33.80 12.47 -3.65
N MET A 140 34.17 11.41 -4.35
CA MET A 140 33.25 10.39 -4.85
C MET A 140 32.62 9.57 -3.73
N THR A 141 33.41 9.09 -2.77
CA THR A 141 32.92 8.30 -1.64
C THR A 141 32.01 9.12 -0.74
N LEU A 142 32.36 10.37 -0.44
CA LEU A 142 31.52 11.26 0.37
C LEU A 142 30.16 11.51 -0.30
N ALA A 143 30.15 11.91 -1.57
CA ALA A 143 28.93 12.17 -2.31
C ALA A 143 28.06 10.91 -2.45
N MET A 144 28.68 9.75 -2.70
CA MET A 144 27.99 8.46 -2.77
C MET A 144 27.38 8.07 -1.42
N SER A 145 28.13 8.21 -0.32
CA SER A 145 27.66 7.90 1.04
C SER A 145 26.44 8.76 1.42
N ILE A 146 26.47 10.07 1.14
CA ILE A 146 25.34 10.97 1.38
C ILE A 146 24.13 10.55 0.54
N LYS A 147 24.32 10.24 -0.74
CA LYS A 147 23.24 9.83 -1.64
C LYS A 147 22.60 8.51 -1.22
N LEU A 148 23.43 7.50 -0.89
CA LEU A 148 22.95 6.19 -0.42
C LEU A 148 22.24 6.31 0.93
N GLY A 149 22.80 7.07 1.87
CA GLY A 149 22.16 7.33 3.16
C GLY A 149 20.80 8.01 3.01
N LYS A 150 20.69 9.02 2.14
CA LYS A 150 19.43 9.67 1.83
C LYS A 150 18.41 8.69 1.21
N ASN A 151 18.83 7.90 0.22
CA ASN A 151 17.95 6.92 -0.42
C ASN A 151 17.48 5.85 0.58
N TRP A 152 18.37 5.41 1.48
CA TRP A 152 18.03 4.45 2.54
C TRP A 152 16.98 5.02 3.51
N LEU A 153 17.17 6.26 3.96
CA LEU A 153 16.18 6.93 4.85
C LEU A 153 14.82 7.11 4.16
N GLU A 154 14.81 7.46 2.87
CA GLU A 154 13.56 7.59 2.10
C GLU A 154 12.86 6.24 1.91
N ALA A 155 13.63 5.17 1.63
CA ALA A 155 13.10 3.81 1.51
C ALA A 155 12.52 3.31 2.84
N GLU A 156 13.19 3.56 3.96
CA GLU A 156 12.73 3.17 5.30
C GLU A 156 11.43 3.90 5.69
N LYS A 157 11.36 5.22 5.45
CA LYS A 157 10.12 5.99 5.65
C LYS A 157 8.98 5.47 4.80
N ARG A 158 9.25 5.10 3.54
CA ARG A 158 8.24 4.54 2.65
C ARG A 158 7.76 3.17 3.13
N ARG A 159 8.68 2.31 3.62
CA ARG A 159 8.34 1.01 4.20
C ARG A 159 7.40 1.15 5.39
N HIS A 160 7.75 1.98 6.36
CA HIS A 160 6.91 2.24 7.53
C HIS A 160 5.53 2.81 7.17
N ARG A 161 5.47 3.68 6.15
CA ARG A 161 4.18 4.19 5.68
C ARG A 161 3.30 3.08 5.10
N LEU A 162 3.86 2.20 4.26
CA LEU A 162 3.13 1.08 3.67
C LEU A 162 2.68 0.07 4.73
N GLU A 163 3.52 -0.23 5.72
CA GLU A 163 3.16 -1.07 6.86
C GLU A 163 1.97 -0.49 7.63
N LYS A 164 2.00 0.83 7.92
CA LYS A 164 0.88 1.51 8.58
C LYS A 164 -0.41 1.48 7.75
N GLU A 165 -0.34 1.79 6.45
CA GLU A 165 -1.49 1.75 5.53
C GLU A 165 -2.07 0.32 5.43
N ASN A 166 -1.22 -0.71 5.45
CA ASN A 166 -1.65 -2.11 5.46
C ASN A 166 -2.39 -2.47 6.75
N LEU A 167 -1.83 -2.12 7.91
CA LEU A 167 -2.48 -2.34 9.22
C LEU A 167 -3.82 -1.59 9.34
N GLU A 168 -3.90 -0.35 8.87
CA GLU A 168 -5.15 0.42 8.85
C GLU A 168 -6.21 -0.25 7.95
N THR A 169 -5.77 -0.80 6.80
CA THR A 169 -6.65 -1.54 5.88
C THR A 169 -7.13 -2.83 6.50
N GLU A 170 -6.25 -3.58 7.17
CA GLU A 170 -6.58 -4.81 7.88
C GLU A 170 -7.55 -4.56 9.04
N LEU A 171 -7.30 -3.53 9.85
CA LEU A 171 -8.21 -3.09 10.90
C LEU A 171 -9.58 -2.67 10.35
N LYS A 172 -9.61 -1.98 9.22
CA LYS A 172 -10.86 -1.60 8.55
C LYS A 172 -11.61 -2.82 8.04
N TYR A 173 -10.89 -3.79 7.49
CA TYR A 173 -11.46 -5.07 7.05
C TYR A 173 -12.04 -5.85 8.22
N LEU A 174 -11.29 -6.02 9.33
CA LEU A 174 -11.77 -6.68 10.55
C LEU A 174 -13.01 -5.98 11.14
N LYS A 175 -13.01 -4.64 11.21
CA LYS A 175 -14.17 -3.88 11.67
C LYS A 175 -15.38 -4.03 10.73
N SER A 176 -15.17 -4.22 9.43
CA SER A 176 -16.29 -4.38 8.47
C SER A 176 -16.94 -5.78 8.52
N GLN A 177 -16.28 -6.76 9.11
CA GLN A 177 -16.85 -8.09 9.32
C GLN A 177 -17.96 -8.09 10.37
N ILE A 178 -17.99 -7.07 11.24
CA ILE A 178 -19.06 -6.89 12.22
C ILE A 178 -19.95 -5.75 11.71
N ASN A 179 -21.19 -6.04 11.33
CA ASN A 179 -22.16 -5.01 10.95
C ASN A 179 -22.67 -4.27 12.21
N PRO A 180 -22.20 -3.02 12.50
CA PRO A 180 -22.55 -2.34 13.75
C PRO A 180 -24.06 -2.07 13.83
N HIS A 181 -24.69 -1.77 12.70
CA HIS A 181 -26.11 -1.50 12.62
C HIS A 181 -26.95 -2.74 12.96
N PHE A 182 -26.53 -3.92 12.48
CA PHE A 182 -27.16 -5.18 12.85
C PHE A 182 -27.05 -5.43 14.36
N LEU A 183 -25.84 -5.26 14.94
CA LEU A 183 -25.60 -5.44 16.37
C LEU A 183 -26.52 -4.56 17.23
N PHE A 184 -26.54 -3.25 16.97
CA PHE A 184 -27.36 -2.32 17.73
C PHE A 184 -28.86 -2.62 17.61
N ASN A 185 -29.32 -2.96 16.40
CA ASN A 185 -30.72 -3.29 16.18
C ASN A 185 -31.13 -4.58 16.86
N THR A 186 -30.29 -5.62 16.83
CA THR A 186 -30.54 -6.90 17.50
C THR A 186 -30.60 -6.73 19.02
N ILE A 187 -29.62 -6.02 19.61
CA ILE A 187 -29.60 -5.71 21.04
C ILE A 187 -30.86 -4.96 21.44
N ASN A 188 -31.28 -3.93 20.68
CA ASN A 188 -32.49 -3.17 20.96
C ASN A 188 -33.76 -4.04 20.86
N SER A 189 -33.83 -4.96 19.91
CA SER A 189 -34.94 -5.89 19.76
C SER A 189 -35.03 -6.86 20.94
N ILE A 190 -33.89 -7.42 21.36
CA ILE A 190 -33.80 -8.29 22.54
C ILE A 190 -34.23 -7.51 23.81
N PHE A 191 -33.73 -6.28 23.98
CA PHE A 191 -34.07 -5.43 25.10
C PHE A 191 -35.57 -5.14 25.17
N ALA A 192 -36.21 -4.89 24.03
CA ALA A 192 -37.67 -4.68 23.94
C ALA A 192 -38.48 -5.97 24.24
N LEU A 193 -37.89 -7.16 24.12
CA LEU A 193 -38.54 -8.43 24.47
C LEU A 193 -38.51 -8.73 25.97
N ILE A 194 -37.51 -8.22 26.72
CA ILE A 194 -37.33 -8.55 28.15
C ILE A 194 -38.62 -8.38 28.96
N PRO A 195 -39.33 -7.22 28.89
CA PRO A 195 -40.56 -7.05 29.65
C PRO A 195 -41.77 -7.84 29.10
N LYS A 196 -41.74 -8.27 27.82
CA LYS A 196 -42.83 -8.94 27.15
C LYS A 196 -42.74 -10.46 27.22
N ASN A 197 -41.56 -11.02 27.04
CA ASN A 197 -41.29 -12.45 27.03
C ASN A 197 -39.82 -12.70 27.43
N PRO A 198 -39.51 -12.82 28.74
CA PRO A 198 -38.15 -13.00 29.24
C PRO A 198 -37.44 -14.26 28.70
N ASP A 199 -38.19 -15.36 28.55
CA ASP A 199 -37.64 -16.63 28.06
C ASP A 199 -37.16 -16.51 26.61
N ARG A 200 -37.99 -15.87 25.78
CA ARG A 200 -37.66 -15.60 24.38
C ARG A 200 -36.52 -14.59 24.26
N ALA A 201 -36.45 -13.60 25.14
CA ALA A 201 -35.32 -12.66 25.20
C ALA A 201 -34.01 -13.38 25.55
N SER A 202 -34.05 -14.29 26.53
CA SER A 202 -32.89 -15.10 26.94
C SER A 202 -32.42 -16.02 25.82
N ALA A 203 -33.32 -16.73 25.14
CA ALA A 203 -32.98 -17.56 23.99
C ALA A 203 -32.39 -16.74 22.84
N SER A 204 -32.95 -15.58 22.52
CA SER A 204 -32.44 -14.67 21.48
C SER A 204 -31.02 -14.13 21.82
N LEU A 205 -30.74 -13.85 23.09
CA LEU A 205 -29.43 -13.44 23.55
C LEU A 205 -28.39 -14.56 23.40
N ALA A 206 -28.78 -15.82 23.68
CA ALA A 206 -27.93 -16.98 23.45
C ALA A 206 -27.59 -17.14 21.95
N ASN A 207 -28.60 -17.12 21.08
CA ASN A 207 -28.41 -17.18 19.62
C ASN A 207 -27.49 -16.03 19.11
N PHE A 208 -27.68 -14.83 19.64
CA PHE A 208 -26.83 -13.68 19.31
C PHE A 208 -25.38 -13.89 19.76
N SER A 209 -25.16 -14.43 20.93
CA SER A 209 -23.83 -14.76 21.45
C SER A 209 -23.13 -15.83 20.58
N ASP A 210 -23.87 -16.89 20.18
CA ASP A 210 -23.33 -17.95 19.32
C ASP A 210 -22.97 -17.42 17.93
N MET A 211 -23.82 -16.56 17.38
CA MET A 211 -23.54 -15.87 16.11
C MET A 211 -22.28 -15.00 16.18
N LEU A 212 -22.08 -14.23 17.26
CA LEU A 212 -20.87 -13.44 17.46
C LEU A 212 -19.63 -14.32 17.61
N ARG A 213 -19.73 -15.44 18.32
CA ARG A 213 -18.63 -16.41 18.48
C ARG A 213 -18.21 -16.96 17.12
N TYR A 214 -19.17 -17.34 16.30
CA TYR A 214 -18.91 -17.80 14.95
C TYR A 214 -18.18 -16.73 14.11
N GLN A 215 -18.67 -15.47 14.10
CA GLN A 215 -18.09 -14.38 13.36
C GLN A 215 -16.65 -14.03 13.78
N LEU A 216 -16.33 -14.18 15.07
CA LEU A 216 -15.04 -13.76 15.62
C LEU A 216 -13.98 -14.88 15.59
N TYR A 217 -14.41 -16.15 15.70
CA TYR A 217 -13.46 -17.24 15.96
C TYR A 217 -13.54 -18.40 14.96
N GLU A 218 -14.69 -18.65 14.34
CA GLU A 218 -14.90 -19.88 13.56
C GLU A 218 -14.85 -19.71 12.05
N CYS A 219 -14.95 -18.48 11.54
CA CYS A 219 -14.98 -18.17 10.11
C CYS A 219 -13.64 -17.68 9.53
N ASN A 220 -12.52 -17.99 10.19
CA ASN A 220 -11.19 -17.49 9.78
C ASN A 220 -10.54 -18.33 8.66
N ASP A 221 -11.06 -19.51 8.36
CA ASP A 221 -10.56 -20.37 7.29
C ASP A 221 -11.15 -19.98 5.92
N GLU A 222 -10.46 -20.31 4.84
CA GLU A 222 -10.97 -20.09 3.46
C GLU A 222 -12.29 -20.82 3.20
N LYS A 223 -12.46 -22.01 3.79
CA LYS A 223 -13.67 -22.82 3.72
C LYS A 223 -13.97 -23.42 5.10
N ILE A 224 -15.24 -23.44 5.45
CA ILE A 224 -15.77 -24.00 6.69
C ILE A 224 -16.76 -25.14 6.39
N VAL A 225 -17.05 -25.97 7.38
CA VAL A 225 -18.06 -27.01 7.26
C VAL A 225 -19.44 -26.39 7.03
N LEU A 226 -20.20 -26.93 6.06
CA LEU A 226 -21.51 -26.40 5.65
C LEU A 226 -22.47 -26.29 6.84
N ASP A 227 -22.53 -27.29 7.68
CA ASP A 227 -23.40 -27.33 8.88
C ASP A 227 -23.23 -26.08 9.79
N LYS A 228 -21.98 -25.60 9.95
CA LYS A 228 -21.72 -24.37 10.72
C LYS A 228 -22.26 -23.11 10.07
N GLU A 229 -22.17 -23.01 8.73
CA GLU A 229 -22.73 -21.88 7.99
C GLU A 229 -24.27 -21.91 8.02
N LEU A 230 -24.89 -23.10 7.91
CA LEU A 230 -26.33 -23.25 8.01
C LEU A 230 -26.85 -22.86 9.40
N HIS A 231 -26.19 -23.33 10.45
CA HIS A 231 -26.54 -22.95 11.83
C HIS A 231 -26.42 -21.43 12.08
N PHE A 232 -25.36 -20.81 11.51
CA PHE A 232 -25.24 -19.35 11.55
C PHE A 232 -26.39 -18.65 10.83
N ILE A 233 -26.80 -19.16 9.65
CA ILE A 233 -27.92 -18.62 8.86
C ILE A 233 -29.23 -18.74 9.65
N GLU A 234 -29.50 -19.86 10.28
CA GLU A 234 -30.70 -20.07 11.13
C GLU A 234 -30.76 -19.05 12.27
N ASN A 235 -29.65 -18.91 13.03
CA ASN A 235 -29.56 -17.93 14.11
C ASN A 235 -29.76 -16.49 13.58
N PHE A 236 -29.17 -16.14 12.42
CA PHE A 236 -29.34 -14.84 11.79
C PHE A 236 -30.80 -14.56 11.43
N ILE A 237 -31.46 -15.52 10.79
CA ILE A 237 -32.89 -15.42 10.42
C ILE A 237 -33.77 -15.24 11.65
N ASP A 238 -33.54 -16.00 12.72
CA ASP A 238 -34.32 -15.91 13.94
C ASP A 238 -34.18 -14.54 14.63
N LEU A 239 -32.98 -13.96 14.60
CA LEU A 239 -32.76 -12.60 15.12
C LEU A 239 -33.39 -11.53 14.23
N GLU A 240 -33.35 -11.66 12.91
CA GLU A 240 -33.99 -10.72 11.99
C GLU A 240 -35.53 -10.78 12.08
N LYS A 241 -36.12 -11.96 12.31
CA LYS A 241 -37.58 -12.13 12.57
C LYS A 241 -38.08 -11.32 13.77
N LEU A 242 -37.23 -11.04 14.78
CA LEU A 242 -37.62 -10.20 15.92
C LEU A 242 -37.92 -8.75 15.53
N ARG A 243 -37.44 -8.29 14.37
CA ARG A 243 -37.58 -6.92 13.88
C ARG A 243 -38.79 -6.71 12.95
N LEU A 244 -39.34 -7.79 12.44
CA LEU A 244 -40.50 -7.76 11.54
C LEU A 244 -41.78 -8.06 12.29
N ASP A 245 -42.86 -7.41 11.88
CA ASP A 245 -44.19 -7.68 12.42
C ASP A 245 -44.81 -8.89 11.69
N PRO A 246 -45.04 -10.01 12.40
CA PRO A 246 -45.61 -11.21 11.78
C PRO A 246 -47.05 -10.99 11.24
N ALA A 247 -47.77 -9.99 11.75
CA ALA A 247 -49.10 -9.66 11.26
C ALA A 247 -49.09 -9.02 9.86
N HIS A 248 -47.96 -8.45 9.45
CA HIS A 248 -47.84 -7.71 8.19
C HIS A 248 -46.82 -8.32 7.21
N THR A 249 -46.11 -9.39 7.60
CA THR A 249 -45.07 -10.02 6.76
C THR A 249 -45.21 -11.54 6.84
N ASP A 250 -45.51 -12.17 5.71
CA ASP A 250 -45.45 -13.62 5.58
C ASP A 250 -43.98 -14.05 5.39
N MET A 251 -43.51 -14.93 6.28
CA MET A 251 -42.10 -15.35 6.32
C MET A 251 -41.99 -16.87 6.24
N GLN A 252 -41.51 -17.36 5.12
CA GLN A 252 -41.30 -18.79 4.87
C GLN A 252 -39.82 -19.06 4.65
N PHE A 253 -39.22 -19.89 5.52
CA PHE A 253 -37.83 -20.28 5.47
C PHE A 253 -37.74 -21.80 5.53
N GLU A 254 -37.14 -22.38 4.52
CA GLU A 254 -36.91 -23.81 4.41
C GLU A 254 -35.44 -24.06 4.17
N ILE A 255 -34.81 -24.83 5.05
CA ILE A 255 -33.38 -25.22 4.95
C ILE A 255 -33.35 -26.73 5.04
N GLN A 256 -32.87 -27.36 3.95
CA GLN A 256 -32.76 -28.79 3.84
C GLN A 256 -31.32 -29.18 3.49
N ASP A 257 -30.68 -29.97 4.35
CA ASP A 257 -29.37 -30.55 4.10
C ASP A 257 -29.50 -32.06 3.93
N HIS A 258 -29.30 -32.53 2.73
CA HIS A 258 -29.32 -33.94 2.33
C HIS A 258 -27.93 -34.48 2.02
N THR A 259 -26.87 -33.78 2.45
CA THR A 259 -25.48 -34.19 2.17
C THR A 259 -25.12 -35.42 3.01
N THR A 260 -24.57 -36.43 2.35
CA THR A 260 -24.11 -37.66 3.01
C THR A 260 -22.68 -37.54 3.53
N HIS A 261 -21.92 -36.56 3.03
CA HIS A 261 -20.53 -36.28 3.39
C HIS A 261 -20.35 -34.83 3.81
N LYS A 262 -19.39 -34.58 4.72
CA LYS A 262 -19.07 -33.22 5.14
C LYS A 262 -18.67 -32.35 3.94
N LYS A 263 -19.53 -31.40 3.61
CA LYS A 263 -19.26 -30.38 2.59
C LYS A 263 -18.67 -29.14 3.21
N THR A 264 -17.92 -28.38 2.43
CA THR A 264 -17.30 -27.12 2.89
C THR A 264 -17.68 -25.97 1.97
N ILE A 265 -17.93 -24.81 2.56
CA ILE A 265 -18.34 -23.59 1.87
C ILE A 265 -17.49 -22.41 2.33
N ALA A 266 -17.32 -21.39 1.48
CA ALA A 266 -16.71 -20.14 1.89
C ALA A 266 -17.61 -19.42 2.92
N PRO A 267 -17.07 -19.00 4.07
CA PRO A 267 -17.89 -18.37 5.13
C PRO A 267 -18.55 -17.09 4.61
N PHE A 268 -19.76 -16.81 5.07
CA PHE A 268 -20.56 -15.63 4.74
C PHE A 268 -20.84 -15.43 3.24
N ILE A 269 -20.83 -16.48 2.42
CA ILE A 269 -21.11 -16.34 0.99
C ILE A 269 -22.63 -16.20 0.70
N LEU A 270 -23.47 -16.77 1.58
CA LEU A 270 -24.94 -16.78 1.45
C LEU A 270 -25.59 -15.59 2.16
N ILE A 271 -25.03 -15.12 3.25
CA ILE A 271 -25.60 -14.08 4.13
C ILE A 271 -25.97 -12.77 3.42
N PRO A 272 -25.15 -12.22 2.50
CA PRO A 272 -25.51 -10.95 1.84
C PRO A 272 -26.80 -11.02 1.03
N PHE A 273 -27.21 -12.17 0.54
CA PHE A 273 -28.49 -12.34 -0.16
C PHE A 273 -29.65 -12.35 0.83
N ILE A 274 -29.47 -13.02 1.98
CA ILE A 274 -30.44 -13.10 3.05
C ILE A 274 -30.63 -11.72 3.71
N GLU A 275 -29.53 -11.05 4.06
CA GLU A 275 -29.54 -9.69 4.61
C GLU A 275 -30.26 -8.72 3.66
N ASN A 276 -30.00 -8.84 2.35
CA ASN A 276 -30.64 -8.01 1.33
C ASN A 276 -32.18 -8.19 1.33
N ALA A 277 -32.69 -9.41 1.50
CA ALA A 277 -34.10 -9.68 1.55
C ALA A 277 -34.76 -9.02 2.76
N PHE A 278 -34.20 -9.15 3.95
CA PHE A 278 -34.70 -8.49 5.18
C PHE A 278 -34.60 -6.96 5.13
N LYS A 279 -33.56 -6.41 4.51
CA LYS A 279 -33.34 -4.97 4.36
C LYS A 279 -34.41 -4.33 3.44
N HIS A 280 -34.78 -5.02 2.37
CA HIS A 280 -35.59 -4.47 1.28
C HIS A 280 -37.03 -4.91 1.28
N VAL A 281 -37.44 -5.82 2.20
CA VAL A 281 -38.86 -6.13 2.39
C VAL A 281 -39.62 -4.86 2.74
N SER A 282 -40.75 -4.66 2.09
CA SER A 282 -41.61 -3.48 2.33
C SER A 282 -42.04 -3.41 3.80
N LYS A 283 -42.01 -2.20 4.35
CA LYS A 283 -42.57 -1.88 5.69
C LYS A 283 -43.89 -1.11 5.57
N GLY A 284 -44.48 -1.05 4.39
CA GLY A 284 -45.72 -0.29 4.11
C GLY A 284 -46.95 -0.94 4.74
N LYS A 285 -47.76 -0.13 5.41
CA LYS A 285 -49.10 -0.54 5.87
C LYS A 285 -50.02 -0.62 4.65
N GLY A 286 -50.55 -1.79 4.34
CA GLY A 286 -51.55 -1.97 3.29
C GLY A 286 -51.18 -2.92 2.16
N GLN A 287 -50.00 -3.49 2.16
CA GLN A 287 -49.60 -4.60 1.27
C GLN A 287 -49.21 -5.80 2.11
N GLN A 288 -49.51 -6.99 1.61
CA GLN A 288 -49.03 -8.24 2.19
C GLN A 288 -47.55 -8.39 1.80
N ASN A 289 -46.66 -8.11 2.76
CA ASN A 289 -45.25 -8.28 2.56
C ASN A 289 -44.85 -9.76 2.70
N PHE A 290 -43.84 -10.20 1.98
CA PHE A 290 -43.39 -11.58 2.11
C PHE A 290 -41.87 -11.68 1.96
N ILE A 291 -41.28 -12.68 2.62
CA ILE A 291 -39.95 -13.19 2.41
C ILE A 291 -40.04 -14.71 2.30
N GLN A 292 -39.61 -15.25 1.18
CA GLN A 292 -39.53 -16.69 0.97
C GLN A 292 -38.07 -17.05 0.69
N MET A 293 -37.52 -18.02 1.43
CA MET A 293 -36.19 -18.54 1.26
C MET A 293 -36.26 -20.07 1.28
N GLU A 294 -35.63 -20.66 0.28
CA GLU A 294 -35.44 -22.10 0.16
C GLU A 294 -33.97 -22.36 -0.06
N LEU A 295 -33.36 -23.13 0.84
CA LEU A 295 -31.97 -23.56 0.75
C LEU A 295 -31.93 -25.08 0.77
N GLU A 296 -31.43 -25.67 -0.30
CA GLU A 296 -31.30 -27.11 -0.44
C GLU A 296 -29.84 -27.45 -0.75
N ALA A 297 -29.27 -28.39 -0.01
CA ALA A 297 -27.95 -28.93 -0.25
C ALA A 297 -28.01 -30.44 -0.42
N ASP A 298 -27.35 -30.96 -1.45
CA ASP A 298 -27.18 -32.38 -1.71
C ASP A 298 -25.69 -32.71 -1.92
N ASP A 299 -25.38 -33.95 -2.25
CA ASP A 299 -23.98 -34.37 -2.50
C ASP A 299 -23.34 -33.74 -3.73
N ASN A 300 -24.10 -33.09 -4.62
CA ASN A 300 -23.62 -32.51 -5.87
C ASN A 300 -23.56 -30.98 -5.83
N SER A 301 -24.51 -30.34 -5.17
CA SER A 301 -24.70 -28.90 -5.20
C SER A 301 -25.41 -28.33 -3.96
N LEU A 302 -25.29 -27.02 -3.80
CA LEU A 302 -26.13 -26.22 -2.91
C LEU A 302 -26.92 -25.23 -3.76
N GLN A 303 -28.21 -25.10 -3.50
CA GLN A 303 -29.08 -24.14 -4.15
C GLN A 303 -29.74 -23.24 -3.11
N LEU A 304 -29.66 -21.92 -3.34
CA LEU A 304 -30.32 -20.90 -2.52
C LEU A 304 -31.27 -20.11 -3.41
N GLY A 305 -32.57 -20.21 -3.13
CA GLY A 305 -33.63 -19.39 -3.70
C GLY A 305 -34.14 -18.39 -2.70
N ILE A 306 -34.17 -17.10 -3.02
CA ILE A 306 -34.77 -16.05 -2.17
C ILE A 306 -35.71 -15.21 -3.01
N LYS A 307 -36.87 -14.91 -2.45
CA LYS A 307 -37.87 -13.99 -3.03
C LYS A 307 -38.41 -13.08 -1.93
N ASN A 308 -38.47 -11.79 -2.16
CA ASN A 308 -39.07 -10.83 -1.24
C ASN A 308 -39.89 -9.76 -1.96
N SER A 309 -40.93 -9.27 -1.30
CA SER A 309 -41.74 -8.15 -1.79
C SER A 309 -40.93 -6.84 -1.71
N LYS A 310 -41.22 -5.91 -2.64
CA LYS A 310 -40.71 -4.53 -2.66
C LYS A 310 -41.86 -3.54 -2.45
N GLY A 311 -41.57 -2.43 -1.75
CA GLY A 311 -42.57 -1.35 -1.61
C GLY A 311 -42.80 -0.62 -2.93
N LEU A 312 -44.05 -0.37 -3.29
CA LEU A 312 -44.46 0.33 -4.52
C LEU A 312 -44.08 1.82 -4.57
N ASN A 313 -43.65 2.42 -3.45
CA ASN A 313 -43.25 3.83 -3.41
C ASN A 313 -41.77 4.03 -3.75
N GLY A 314 -41.49 4.31 -5.00
CA GLY A 314 -40.16 4.62 -5.54
C GLY A 314 -39.43 5.86 -4.97
N GLN A 315 -39.93 6.44 -3.85
CA GLN A 315 -39.32 7.62 -3.22
C GLN A 315 -38.33 7.32 -2.06
N ALA A 316 -38.31 6.07 -1.53
CA ALA A 316 -37.37 5.72 -0.46
C ALA A 316 -35.98 5.21 -0.96
N SER A 317 -35.71 5.29 -2.25
CA SER A 317 -34.70 4.41 -2.87
C SER A 317 -33.48 5.06 -3.51
N LYS A 318 -33.29 6.38 -3.53
CA LYS A 318 -32.07 6.94 -4.14
C LYS A 318 -30.83 6.82 -3.25
N GLU A 319 -30.95 6.99 -1.94
CA GLU A 319 -29.80 6.81 -1.03
C GLU A 319 -29.54 5.34 -0.65
N LEU A 320 -30.60 4.48 -0.68
CA LEU A 320 -30.49 3.05 -0.40
C LEU A 320 -30.03 2.22 -1.62
N SER A 321 -30.26 2.68 -2.86
CA SER A 321 -29.87 1.95 -4.07
C SER A 321 -28.36 1.93 -4.33
N GLU A 322 -27.63 2.98 -3.95
CA GLU A 322 -26.16 2.99 -4.10
C GLU A 322 -25.48 2.02 -3.12
N SER A 323 -25.97 1.87 -1.88
CA SER A 323 -25.38 0.96 -0.89
C SER A 323 -25.73 -0.52 -1.14
N SER A 324 -26.91 -0.81 -1.72
CA SER A 324 -27.36 -2.19 -2.03
C SER A 324 -26.63 -2.78 -3.25
N GLY A 325 -26.32 -1.94 -4.25
CA GLY A 325 -25.57 -2.37 -5.43
C GLY A 325 -24.13 -2.78 -5.12
N ILE A 326 -23.52 -2.22 -4.06
CA ILE A 326 -22.14 -2.54 -3.65
C ILE A 326 -22.06 -3.93 -3.02
N GLY A 327 -23.01 -4.30 -2.16
CA GLY A 327 -23.05 -5.61 -1.47
C GLY A 327 -23.13 -6.77 -2.46
N LEU A 328 -24.12 -6.73 -3.36
CA LEU A 328 -24.33 -7.78 -4.36
C LEU A 328 -23.20 -7.84 -5.39
N LYS A 329 -22.62 -6.71 -5.81
CA LYS A 329 -21.43 -6.70 -6.67
C LYS A 329 -20.21 -7.35 -6.00
N ASN A 330 -20.01 -7.08 -4.71
CA ASN A 330 -18.91 -7.67 -3.96
C ASN A 330 -19.07 -9.20 -3.82
N VAL A 331 -20.29 -9.67 -3.56
CA VAL A 331 -20.57 -11.11 -3.49
C VAL A 331 -20.40 -11.77 -4.86
N SER A 332 -20.90 -11.17 -5.94
CA SER A 332 -20.69 -11.70 -7.29
C SER A 332 -19.19 -11.80 -7.63
N ARG A 333 -18.41 -10.78 -7.27
CA ARG A 333 -16.94 -10.85 -7.46
C ARG A 333 -16.31 -11.96 -6.62
N ARG A 334 -16.77 -12.15 -5.37
CA ARG A 334 -16.27 -13.19 -4.47
C ARG A 334 -16.63 -14.60 -4.98
N LEU A 335 -17.83 -14.80 -5.53
CA LEU A 335 -18.25 -16.03 -6.18
C LEU A 335 -17.36 -16.36 -7.39
N ASN A 336 -17.09 -15.40 -8.26
CA ASN A 336 -16.19 -15.57 -9.40
C ASN A 336 -14.75 -15.97 -8.99
N LEU A 337 -14.27 -15.48 -7.84
CA LEU A 337 -12.92 -15.79 -7.35
C LEU A 337 -12.84 -17.16 -6.65
N LEU A 338 -13.85 -17.51 -5.83
CA LEU A 338 -13.81 -18.72 -4.99
C LEU A 338 -14.44 -19.93 -5.65
N TYR A 339 -15.36 -19.72 -6.60
CA TYR A 339 -16.12 -20.75 -7.31
C TYR A 339 -16.07 -20.52 -8.83
N PRO A 340 -14.88 -20.41 -9.45
CA PRO A 340 -14.79 -20.21 -10.89
C PRO A 340 -15.44 -21.42 -11.60
N GLU A 341 -16.35 -21.12 -12.56
CA GLU A 341 -17.08 -22.13 -13.36
C GLU A 341 -17.97 -23.13 -12.58
N SER A 342 -18.00 -23.05 -11.24
CA SER A 342 -18.77 -23.93 -10.36
C SER A 342 -19.91 -23.20 -9.62
N HIS A 343 -20.31 -22.01 -10.09
CA HIS A 343 -21.49 -21.32 -9.60
C HIS A 343 -22.35 -20.74 -10.71
N SER A 344 -23.62 -20.59 -10.44
CA SER A 344 -24.52 -19.77 -11.25
C SER A 344 -25.34 -18.86 -10.35
N LEU A 345 -25.42 -17.58 -10.73
CA LEU A 345 -26.16 -16.56 -9.99
C LEU A 345 -27.14 -15.86 -10.93
N SER A 346 -28.42 -15.93 -10.61
CA SER A 346 -29.49 -15.21 -11.32
C SER A 346 -30.16 -14.24 -10.36
N ILE A 347 -30.17 -12.97 -10.70
CA ILE A 347 -30.83 -11.91 -9.94
C ILE A 347 -31.88 -11.29 -10.85
N ARG A 348 -33.14 -11.23 -10.36
CA ARG A 348 -34.24 -10.56 -11.05
C ARG A 348 -34.80 -9.48 -10.15
N ASP A 349 -34.76 -8.25 -10.64
CA ASP A 349 -35.29 -7.07 -9.96
C ASP A 349 -36.54 -6.57 -10.69
N GLU A 350 -37.70 -7.02 -10.22
CA GLU A 350 -39.00 -6.65 -10.77
C GLU A 350 -39.61 -5.44 -10.00
N SER A 351 -40.70 -4.91 -10.45
CA SER A 351 -41.33 -3.73 -9.84
C SER A 351 -41.88 -3.96 -8.43
N ASP A 352 -42.38 -5.17 -8.17
CA ASP A 352 -43.06 -5.56 -6.92
C ASP A 352 -42.31 -6.57 -6.08
N ARG A 353 -41.29 -7.21 -6.67
CA ARG A 353 -40.53 -8.28 -6.03
C ARG A 353 -39.07 -8.26 -6.46
N PHE A 354 -38.23 -8.82 -5.60
CA PHE A 354 -36.83 -9.11 -5.88
C PHE A 354 -36.60 -10.62 -5.70
N SER A 355 -35.85 -11.23 -6.60
CA SER A 355 -35.54 -12.66 -6.51
C SER A 355 -34.09 -12.95 -6.83
N VAL A 356 -33.51 -13.87 -6.08
CA VAL A 356 -32.15 -14.40 -6.26
C VAL A 356 -32.22 -15.90 -6.35
N LEU A 357 -31.49 -16.46 -7.28
CA LEU A 357 -31.22 -17.88 -7.38
C LEU A 357 -29.72 -18.08 -7.50
N LEU A 358 -29.12 -18.69 -6.51
CA LEU A 358 -27.70 -19.07 -6.48
C LEU A 358 -27.61 -20.59 -6.47
N LYS A 359 -26.77 -21.15 -7.37
CA LYS A 359 -26.39 -22.55 -7.35
C LYS A 359 -24.87 -22.63 -7.22
N LEU A 360 -24.38 -23.47 -6.29
CA LEU A 360 -22.96 -23.79 -6.12
C LEU A 360 -22.79 -25.28 -6.36
N GLU A 361 -21.89 -25.67 -7.24
CA GLU A 361 -21.52 -27.07 -7.46
C GLU A 361 -20.29 -27.39 -6.62
N TRP A 362 -20.33 -28.54 -5.91
CA TRP A 362 -19.19 -28.97 -5.12
C TRP A 362 -18.06 -29.39 -6.06
N GLN A 363 -16.87 -28.83 -5.82
CA GLN A 363 -15.69 -29.30 -6.53
C GLN A 363 -15.47 -30.78 -6.23
N LYS A 364 -15.37 -31.60 -7.27
CA LYS A 364 -14.95 -33.00 -7.14
C LYS A 364 -13.49 -32.98 -6.66
N ASN A 365 -13.26 -33.51 -5.44
CA ASN A 365 -11.91 -33.81 -4.94
C ASN A 365 -11.25 -34.88 -5.82
#